data_9dd8d176a35d7b67687ebd3aba2a8fec
#
_entry.id   9dd8d176a35d7b67687ebd3aba2a8fec
#
_cell.length_a   1.000
_cell.length_b   1.000
_cell.length_c   1.000
_cell.angle_alpha   90.00
_cell.angle_beta   90.00
_cell.angle_gamma   90.00
#
_symmetry.space_group_name_H-M   'P 1'
#
loop_
_entity.id
_entity.type
_entity.pdbx_description
1 polymer ?
#
loop_
_entity_poly.entity_id
_entity_poly.type
_entity_poly.pdbx_seq_one_letter_code
_entity_poly.pdbx_strand_id
1 'polypeptide(L)'
;MSESKIHSALVSAYIASGVMPIERTAFEGRTYDPVLGQSWARLTGLPTGRVPAAQGKDAAQEWTGILQIDLFHPKNTGHAGLLADADTLLAFFASGKRLDYQGQGVLIRRAERSQIRQEDVWQSVSVSIYCTAWSFPA
;
A
#
# COMPACT_ATOMS: atom_id res chain seq x y z
N MET A 1 18.04 6.23 -7.36
CA MET A 1 16.72 5.79 -6.80
C MET A 1 15.61 6.40 -7.61
N SER A 2 14.62 5.62 -7.91
CA SER A 2 13.46 6.13 -8.63
C SER A 2 12.22 5.97 -7.75
N GLU A 3 11.72 7.08 -7.20
CA GLU A 3 10.47 7.07 -6.44
C GLU A 3 9.29 6.65 -7.31
N SER A 4 9.33 6.99 -8.59
CA SER A 4 8.33 6.52 -9.56
C SER A 4 8.31 5.00 -9.66
N LYS A 5 9.48 4.35 -9.71
CA LYS A 5 9.55 2.89 -9.75
C LYS A 5 9.17 2.25 -8.43
N ILE A 6 9.49 2.89 -7.29
CA ILE A 6 9.05 2.43 -5.98
C ILE A 6 7.52 2.44 -5.92
N HIS A 7 6.90 3.53 -6.33
CA HIS A 7 5.45 3.64 -6.41
C HIS A 7 4.85 2.55 -7.31
N SER A 8 5.44 2.35 -8.48
CA SER A 8 4.97 1.32 -9.42
C SER A 8 5.12 -0.08 -8.86
N ALA A 9 6.21 -0.35 -8.12
CA ALA A 9 6.40 -1.65 -7.45
C ALA A 9 5.28 -1.91 -6.43
N LEU A 10 4.94 -0.91 -5.63
CA LEU A 10 3.91 -1.03 -4.61
C LEU A 10 2.52 -1.18 -5.23
N VAL A 11 2.19 -0.39 -6.24
CA VAL A 11 0.90 -0.48 -6.93
C VAL A 11 0.76 -1.83 -7.64
N SER A 12 1.81 -2.29 -8.33
CA SER A 12 1.79 -3.59 -9.00
C SER A 12 1.59 -4.73 -8.01
N ALA A 13 2.22 -4.65 -6.84
CA ALA A 13 2.05 -5.64 -5.78
C ALA A 13 0.62 -5.64 -5.24
N TYR A 14 0.04 -4.46 -5.05
CA TYR A 14 -1.36 -4.35 -4.63
C TYR A 14 -2.29 -5.04 -5.64
N ILE A 15 -2.10 -4.76 -6.92
CA ILE A 15 -2.90 -5.38 -7.99
C ILE A 15 -2.73 -6.89 -7.96
N ALA A 16 -1.50 -7.37 -7.80
CA ALA A 16 -1.19 -8.81 -7.74
C ALA A 16 -1.81 -9.49 -6.52
N SER A 17 -2.08 -8.76 -5.43
CA SER A 17 -2.71 -9.33 -4.24
C SER A 17 -4.14 -9.82 -4.52
N GLY A 18 -4.80 -9.25 -5.52
CA GLY A 18 -6.17 -9.62 -5.88
C GLY A 18 -7.22 -9.24 -4.84
N VAL A 19 -6.87 -8.40 -3.87
CA VAL A 19 -7.80 -8.05 -2.77
C VAL A 19 -9.04 -7.33 -3.27
N MET A 20 -8.90 -6.51 -4.31
CA MET A 20 -9.98 -5.71 -4.86
C MET A 20 -9.76 -5.54 -6.36
N PRO A 21 -10.83 -5.56 -7.19
CA PRO A 21 -10.68 -5.27 -8.62
C PRO A 21 -10.13 -3.85 -8.85
N ILE A 22 -9.37 -3.70 -9.93
CA ILE A 22 -8.80 -2.39 -10.31
C ILE A 22 -9.91 -1.35 -10.47
N GLU A 23 -11.02 -1.72 -11.07
CA GLU A 23 -12.15 -0.82 -11.32
C GLU A 23 -12.89 -0.40 -10.05
N ARG A 24 -12.58 -1.03 -8.91
CA ARG A 24 -13.11 -0.65 -7.61
C ARG A 24 -12.03 -0.11 -6.68
N THR A 25 -10.96 0.40 -7.25
CA THR A 25 -9.83 0.96 -6.50
C THR A 25 -9.62 2.41 -6.87
N ALA A 26 -9.57 3.26 -5.85
CA ALA A 26 -9.20 4.67 -6.00
C ALA A 26 -7.69 4.80 -5.95
N PHE A 27 -7.07 4.98 -7.11
CA PHE A 27 -5.63 5.23 -7.21
C PHE A 27 -5.34 6.71 -7.04
N GLU A 28 -4.20 7.03 -6.45
CA GLU A 28 -3.79 8.42 -6.31
C GLU A 28 -3.70 9.13 -7.67
N GLY A 29 -4.13 10.39 -7.70
CA GLY A 29 -4.10 11.18 -8.91
C GLY A 29 -5.22 10.88 -9.90
N ARG A 30 -6.15 10.01 -9.55
CA ARG A 30 -7.30 9.65 -10.40
C ARG A 30 -8.59 9.84 -9.65
N THR A 31 -9.62 10.29 -10.39
CA THR A 31 -10.96 10.39 -9.83
C THR A 31 -11.59 9.01 -9.72
N TYR A 32 -12.24 8.74 -8.61
CA TYR A 32 -13.01 7.51 -8.40
C TYR A 32 -14.28 7.83 -7.63
N ASP A 33 -15.42 7.41 -8.17
CA ASP A 33 -16.71 7.58 -7.53
C ASP A 33 -17.20 6.24 -6.99
N PRO A 34 -17.22 6.04 -5.65
CA PRO A 34 -17.67 4.79 -5.07
C PRO A 34 -19.13 4.50 -5.44
N VAL A 35 -19.42 3.23 -5.72
CA VAL A 35 -20.77 2.77 -5.99
C VAL A 35 -21.39 2.25 -4.70
N LEU A 36 -22.51 2.80 -4.32
CA LEU A 36 -23.21 2.38 -3.12
C LEU A 36 -23.53 0.87 -3.18
N GLY A 37 -23.22 0.16 -2.10
CA GLY A 37 -23.43 -1.27 -2.01
C GLY A 37 -22.28 -2.13 -2.52
N GLN A 38 -21.22 -1.53 -3.05
CA GLN A 38 -20.02 -2.25 -3.50
C GLN A 38 -18.81 -1.91 -2.64
N SER A 39 -18.05 -2.92 -2.26
CA SER A 39 -16.78 -2.69 -1.58
C SER A 39 -15.75 -2.07 -2.54
N TRP A 40 -14.85 -1.28 -1.99
CA TRP A 40 -13.81 -0.61 -2.77
C TRP A 40 -12.60 -0.33 -1.89
N ALA A 41 -11.50 0.07 -2.51
CA ALA A 41 -10.26 0.38 -1.81
C ALA A 41 -9.69 1.72 -2.30
N ARG A 42 -8.89 2.34 -1.43
CA ARG A 42 -8.18 3.58 -1.76
C ARG A 42 -6.72 3.43 -1.35
N LEU A 43 -5.83 3.78 -2.26
CA LEU A 43 -4.39 3.74 -2.04
C LEU A 43 -3.85 5.14 -1.78
N THR A 44 -2.97 5.25 -0.77
CA THR A 44 -2.27 6.50 -0.47
C THR A 44 -0.81 6.17 -0.16
N GLY A 45 0.11 6.80 -0.86
CA GLY A 45 1.54 6.69 -0.59
C GLY A 45 1.97 7.80 0.37
N LEU A 46 2.69 7.43 1.43
CA LEU A 46 3.15 8.35 2.46
C LEU A 46 4.67 8.20 2.62
N PRO A 47 5.48 8.98 1.89
CA PRO A 47 6.93 8.98 2.11
C PRO A 47 7.21 9.45 3.54
N THR A 48 8.06 8.73 4.27
CA THR A 48 8.40 9.07 5.65
C THR A 48 9.83 9.53 5.81
N GLY A 49 10.68 9.31 4.81
CA GLY A 49 12.03 9.81 4.86
C GLY A 49 12.88 9.35 3.69
N ARG A 50 13.95 10.08 3.45
CA ARG A 50 14.97 9.76 2.48
C ARG A 50 16.29 10.25 3.05
N VAL A 51 17.16 9.31 3.40
CA VAL A 51 18.42 9.65 4.05
C VAL A 51 19.57 8.95 3.33
N PRO A 52 20.78 9.53 3.36
CA PRO A 52 21.96 8.81 2.87
C PRO A 52 22.19 7.57 3.72
N ALA A 53 22.38 6.42 3.06
CA ALA A 53 22.74 5.18 3.76
C ALA A 53 24.24 5.13 4.06
N ALA A 54 25.03 6.00 3.42
CA ALA A 54 26.45 6.15 3.64
C ALA A 54 26.87 7.59 3.37
N GLN A 55 28.09 7.97 3.75
CA GLN A 55 28.61 9.31 3.48
C GLN A 55 29.23 9.41 2.08
N GLY A 56 29.19 10.59 1.51
CA GLY A 56 29.77 10.90 0.23
C GLY A 56 28.72 11.23 -0.83
N LYS A 57 29.14 11.92 -1.88
CA LYS A 57 28.19 12.41 -2.89
C LYS A 57 27.59 11.29 -3.76
N ASP A 58 28.29 10.17 -3.88
CA ASP A 58 27.84 9.00 -4.64
C ASP A 58 27.32 7.88 -3.73
N ALA A 59 26.97 8.22 -2.51
CA ALA A 59 26.51 7.25 -1.52
C ALA A 59 25.11 6.73 -1.87
N ALA A 60 24.83 5.49 -1.47
CA ALA A 60 23.49 4.92 -1.54
C ALA A 60 22.54 5.73 -0.66
N GLN A 61 21.29 5.80 -1.08
CA GLN A 61 20.25 6.46 -0.30
C GLN A 61 19.22 5.44 0.16
N GLU A 62 18.69 5.67 1.33
CA GLU A 62 17.61 4.88 1.89
C GLU A 62 16.34 5.71 1.87
N TRP A 63 15.31 5.14 1.27
CA TRP A 63 13.97 5.70 1.24
C TRP A 63 13.08 4.86 2.13
N THR A 64 12.26 5.50 2.95
CA THR A 64 11.26 4.82 3.75
C THR A 64 9.89 5.42 3.46
N GLY A 65 8.87 4.60 3.54
CA GLY A 65 7.52 5.06 3.29
C GLY A 65 6.49 4.05 3.74
N ILE A 66 5.25 4.48 3.61
CA ILE A 66 4.08 3.67 3.94
C ILE A 66 3.16 3.66 2.74
N LEU A 67 2.74 2.47 2.31
CA LEU A 67 1.59 2.35 1.44
C LEU A 67 0.39 2.10 2.33
N GLN A 68 -0.55 3.04 2.35
CA GLN A 68 -1.79 2.88 3.08
C GLN A 68 -2.89 2.44 2.13
N ILE A 69 -3.55 1.35 2.48
CA ILE A 69 -4.67 0.81 1.71
C ILE A 69 -5.89 0.87 2.60
N ASP A 70 -6.82 1.76 2.26
CA ASP A 70 -8.09 1.86 2.97
C ASP A 70 -9.10 0.95 2.28
N LEU A 71 -9.67 0.02 3.03
CA LEU A 71 -10.68 -0.91 2.54
C LEU A 71 -12.04 -0.45 3.02
N PHE A 72 -13.00 -0.39 2.11
CA PHE A 72 -14.37 0.06 2.39
C PHE A 72 -15.35 -1.04 2.03
N HIS A 73 -16.23 -1.37 2.96
CA HIS A 73 -17.35 -2.28 2.74
C HIS A 73 -18.64 -1.57 3.12
N PRO A 74 -19.79 -1.97 2.52
CA PRO A 74 -21.06 -1.37 2.89
C PRO A 74 -21.35 -1.58 4.37
N LYS A 75 -21.93 -0.56 5.00
CA LYS A 75 -22.37 -0.61 6.39
C LYS A 75 -23.44 -1.69 6.56
N ASN A 76 -23.51 -2.28 7.75
CA ASN A 76 -24.50 -3.31 8.11
C ASN A 76 -24.38 -4.64 7.35
N THR A 77 -23.21 -4.94 6.80
CA THR A 77 -22.95 -6.23 6.13
C THR A 77 -22.10 -7.18 7.00
N GLY A 78 -21.84 -6.78 8.26
CA GLY A 78 -20.92 -7.50 9.14
C GLY A 78 -19.46 -7.15 8.86
N HIS A 79 -18.57 -7.66 9.68
CA HIS A 79 -17.14 -7.36 9.57
C HIS A 79 -16.33 -8.44 8.85
N ALA A 80 -16.91 -9.62 8.63
CA ALA A 80 -16.16 -10.78 8.14
C ALA A 80 -15.48 -10.53 6.79
N GLY A 81 -16.20 -9.92 5.84
CA GLY A 81 -15.66 -9.61 4.52
C GLY A 81 -14.54 -8.59 4.57
N LEU A 82 -14.74 -7.54 5.37
CA LEU A 82 -13.74 -6.48 5.54
C LEU A 82 -12.46 -7.04 6.17
N LEU A 83 -12.60 -7.85 7.22
CA LEU A 83 -11.45 -8.46 7.90
C LEU A 83 -10.76 -9.49 7.00
N ALA A 84 -11.50 -10.23 6.18
CA ALA A 84 -10.92 -11.17 5.23
C ALA A 84 -10.05 -10.45 4.19
N ASP A 85 -10.48 -9.30 3.70
CA ASP A 85 -9.69 -8.49 2.77
C ASP A 85 -8.44 -7.94 3.44
N ALA A 86 -8.56 -7.47 4.70
CA ALA A 86 -7.40 -7.03 5.46
C ALA A 86 -6.41 -8.17 5.67
N ASP A 87 -6.88 -9.36 6.01
CA ASP A 87 -6.02 -10.54 6.19
C ASP A 87 -5.30 -10.91 4.89
N THR A 88 -5.97 -10.79 3.75
CA THR A 88 -5.35 -11.02 2.44
C THR A 88 -4.17 -10.09 2.23
N LEU A 89 -4.34 -8.80 2.53
CA LEU A 89 -3.25 -7.83 2.39
C LEU A 89 -2.12 -8.08 3.39
N LEU A 90 -2.45 -8.37 4.63
CA LEU A 90 -1.43 -8.63 5.66
C LEU A 90 -0.58 -9.86 5.31
N ALA A 91 -1.20 -10.90 4.76
CA ALA A 91 -0.49 -12.09 4.31
C ALA A 91 0.35 -11.83 3.06
N PHE A 92 -0.20 -11.08 2.11
CA PHE A 92 0.49 -10.77 0.85
C PHE A 92 1.72 -9.88 1.08
N PHE A 93 1.60 -8.88 1.95
CA PHE A 93 2.69 -7.96 2.28
C PHE A 93 3.39 -8.39 3.57
N ALA A 94 3.76 -9.65 3.65
CA ALA A 94 4.42 -10.18 4.83
C ALA A 94 5.81 -9.54 5.05
N SER A 95 6.20 -9.40 6.30
CA SER A 95 7.51 -8.87 6.68
C SER A 95 8.63 -9.66 5.99
N GLY A 96 9.56 -8.93 5.39
CA GLY A 96 10.69 -9.51 4.67
C GLY A 96 10.43 -9.76 3.19
N LYS A 97 9.21 -9.60 2.72
CA LYS A 97 8.91 -9.74 1.29
C LYS A 97 9.64 -8.67 0.49
N ARG A 98 10.20 -9.08 -0.64
CA ARG A 98 10.89 -8.17 -1.56
C ARG A 98 10.06 -8.00 -2.82
N LEU A 99 9.95 -6.75 -3.25
CA LEU A 99 9.32 -6.38 -4.51
C LEU A 99 10.41 -5.87 -5.45
N ASP A 100 10.22 -6.07 -6.73
CA ASP A 100 11.12 -5.52 -7.75
C ASP A 100 10.28 -4.96 -8.89
N TYR A 101 10.68 -3.79 -9.37
CA TYR A 101 10.07 -3.18 -10.54
C TYR A 101 11.17 -2.55 -11.36
N GLN A 102 11.46 -3.15 -12.52
CA GLN A 102 12.49 -2.65 -13.45
C GLN A 102 13.82 -2.37 -12.74
N GLY A 103 14.24 -3.29 -11.87
CA GLY A 103 15.50 -3.19 -11.16
C GLY A 103 15.44 -2.40 -9.84
N GLN A 104 14.34 -1.72 -9.55
CA GLN A 104 14.16 -1.06 -8.25
C GLN A 104 13.57 -2.03 -7.25
N GLY A 105 14.33 -2.36 -6.21
CA GLY A 105 13.88 -3.23 -5.14
C GLY A 105 13.17 -2.46 -4.03
N VAL A 106 12.18 -3.07 -3.41
CA VAL A 106 11.49 -2.56 -2.23
C VAL A 106 11.34 -3.68 -1.23
N LEU A 107 11.72 -3.42 0.02
CA LEU A 107 11.61 -4.39 1.10
C LEU A 107 10.42 -4.03 1.99
N ILE A 108 9.53 -4.99 2.18
CA ILE A 108 8.41 -4.84 3.10
C ILE A 108 8.92 -5.10 4.52
N ARG A 109 8.80 -4.10 5.39
CA ARG A 109 9.24 -4.20 6.79
C ARG A 109 8.19 -4.84 7.67
N ARG A 110 6.95 -4.36 7.55
CA ARG A 110 5.81 -4.88 8.32
C ARG A 110 4.52 -4.37 7.69
N ALA A 111 3.43 -5.01 8.06
CA ALA A 111 2.09 -4.55 7.72
C ALA A 111 1.21 -4.67 8.94
N GLU A 112 0.32 -3.71 9.13
CA GLU A 112 -0.62 -3.71 10.26
C GLU A 112 -1.93 -3.07 9.83
N ARG A 113 -3.00 -3.35 10.55
CA ARG A 113 -4.28 -2.73 10.26
C ARG A 113 -4.75 -1.87 11.43
N SER A 114 -5.58 -0.89 11.12
CA SER A 114 -6.28 -0.08 12.10
C SER A 114 -7.47 -0.85 12.67
N GLN A 115 -8.11 -0.27 13.68
CA GLN A 115 -9.45 -0.70 14.09
C GLN A 115 -10.45 -0.38 12.99
N ILE A 116 -11.60 -1.07 13.02
CA ILE A 116 -12.69 -0.82 12.07
C ILE A 116 -13.37 0.50 12.45
N ARG A 117 -13.62 1.34 11.44
CA ARG A 117 -14.31 2.61 11.59
C ARG A 117 -15.64 2.56 10.86
N GLN A 118 -16.62 3.26 11.40
CA GLN A 118 -17.92 3.47 10.76
C GLN A 118 -17.95 4.89 10.21
N GLU A 119 -18.16 5.05 8.92
CA GLU A 119 -18.18 6.35 8.27
C GLU A 119 -19.35 6.41 7.28
N ASP A 120 -20.33 7.25 7.55
CA ASP A 120 -21.47 7.45 6.65
C ASP A 120 -22.13 6.11 6.27
N VAL A 121 -22.08 5.71 5.01
CA VAL A 121 -22.65 4.45 4.51
C VAL A 121 -21.61 3.33 4.46
N TRP A 122 -20.37 3.58 4.92
CA TRP A 122 -19.26 2.65 4.82
C TRP A 122 -18.76 2.22 6.20
N GLN A 123 -18.24 1.01 6.28
CA GLN A 123 -17.30 0.60 7.30
C GLN A 123 -15.94 0.46 6.65
N SER A 124 -14.89 0.81 7.36
CA SER A 124 -13.56 0.84 6.78
C SER A 124 -12.47 0.38 7.74
N VAL A 125 -11.38 -0.08 7.17
CA VAL A 125 -10.16 -0.39 7.89
C VAL A 125 -8.98 0.05 7.02
N SER A 126 -7.93 0.57 7.66
CA SER A 126 -6.72 0.96 6.95
C SER A 126 -5.63 -0.07 7.20
N VAL A 127 -5.03 -0.56 6.13
CA VAL A 127 -3.85 -1.43 6.19
C VAL A 127 -2.65 -0.58 5.84
N SER A 128 -1.68 -0.49 6.76
CA SER A 128 -0.45 0.29 6.57
C SER A 128 0.70 -0.66 6.31
N ILE A 129 1.36 -0.49 5.16
CA ILE A 129 2.47 -1.33 4.74
C ILE A 129 3.73 -0.49 4.79
N TYR A 130 4.62 -0.81 5.73
CA TYR A 130 5.87 -0.09 5.94
C TYR A 130 6.95 -0.70 5.07
N CYS A 131 7.62 0.13 4.28
CA CYS A 131 8.61 -0.35 3.32
C CYS A 131 9.85 0.51 3.28
N THR A 132 10.92 -0.09 2.80
CA THR A 132 12.22 0.55 2.62
C THR A 132 12.74 0.21 1.23
N ALA A 133 13.38 1.18 0.61
CA ALA A 133 14.07 0.98 -0.67
C ALA A 133 15.42 1.67 -0.62
N TRP A 134 16.35 1.16 -1.41
CA TRP A 134 17.69 1.72 -1.52
C TRP A 134 18.00 2.03 -2.97
N SER A 135 18.74 3.10 -3.17
CA SER A 135 19.37 3.39 -4.45
C SER A 135 20.87 3.24 -4.30
N PHE A 136 21.49 2.80 -5.36
CA PHE A 136 22.94 2.75 -5.43
C PHE A 136 23.40 3.68 -6.54
N PRO A 137 24.59 4.30 -6.40
CA PRO A 137 25.14 5.13 -7.47
C PRO A 137 25.32 4.32 -8.74
N ALA A 138 25.06 4.95 -9.88
CA ALA A 138 25.25 4.32 -11.18
C ALA A 138 26.73 4.07 -11.46
#